data_a87e7c56963348bffe4740c1677505d0
#
_entry.id   a87e7c56963348bffe4740c1677505d0
#
_cell.length_a   1.000
_cell.length_b   1.000
_cell.length_c   1.000
_cell.angle_alpha   90.00
_cell.angle_beta   90.00
_cell.angle_gamma   90.00
#
_symmetry.space_group_name_H-M   'P 1'
#
loop_
_entity.id
_entity.type
_entity.pdbx_description
1 polymer ?
#
loop_
_entity_poly.entity_id
_entity_poly.type
_entity_poly.pdbx_seq_one_letter_code
_entity_poly.pdbx_strand_id
1 'polypeptide(L)'
;MYFEERKNKDGKSFYVATERYVDPLTGKRKRASVVYHTNTARARRQAERELVDKIEELISKKQGFFKGSSMVTFSELKKSWFDVWKTTVKPQTIRREILVIDRLSELIADDILLENITPLLIQNCLNEYRGKYKSTHSTMQHIKCTLNKIFDYGVLHNAIPFSPSRVVKLNATVEEKRAKKRRLEMKFLDEREVNALLSELKGRRNQNYYDLALFLIGTGCRIGEASALTESDIDFENHLVTIDKSLQAHDLRVDEYYLDTTKTEAGERVEQLPEFVMQALKRVIERNKKFDNHMENFPSQVFRKVDFLFRTEYGAPITSHSFREILGRVNKVLQVNCQEKYGFEWTKNAIPHSFRHIHISVLRNDPTIPLKEIQARVGHVQAETTNGYTHLLSASQEKSVEAISRFIDKMGASESLA
;
A
#
# COMPACT_ATOMS: atom_id res chain seq x y z
N MET A 1 -30.19 32.45 -38.76
CA MET A 1 -31.31 31.46 -38.68
C MET A 1 -32.03 31.45 -40.05
N TYR A 2 -32.32 30.27 -40.60
CA TYR A 2 -33.10 30.11 -41.83
C TYR A 2 -34.14 29.01 -41.69
N PHE A 3 -35.22 29.08 -42.50
CA PHE A 3 -36.38 28.20 -42.42
C PHE A 3 -36.59 27.52 -43.75
N GLU A 4 -36.79 26.23 -43.77
CA GLU A 4 -37.04 25.41 -44.95
C GLU A 4 -38.34 24.65 -44.77
N GLU A 5 -39.16 24.57 -45.83
CA GLU A 5 -40.25 23.64 -45.96
C GLU A 5 -39.71 22.32 -46.55
N ARG A 6 -40.05 21.23 -45.93
CA ARG A 6 -39.71 19.87 -46.41
C ARG A 6 -40.98 19.01 -46.46
N LYS A 7 -40.99 18.01 -47.32
CA LYS A 7 -42.06 17.01 -47.36
C LYS A 7 -41.57 15.67 -46.86
N ASN A 8 -42.39 15.00 -46.09
CA ASN A 8 -42.10 13.63 -45.66
C ASN A 8 -42.43 12.64 -46.79
N LYS A 9 -42.21 11.33 -46.59
CA LYS A 9 -42.48 10.27 -47.59
C LYS A 9 -43.95 10.16 -47.96
N ASP A 10 -44.86 10.66 -47.12
CA ASP A 10 -46.32 10.65 -47.36
C ASP A 10 -46.81 11.97 -47.95
N GLY A 11 -45.93 12.84 -48.41
CA GLY A 11 -46.26 14.10 -49.07
C GLY A 11 -46.67 15.23 -48.10
N LYS A 12 -46.71 15.03 -46.79
CA LYS A 12 -47.07 16.08 -45.82
C LYS A 12 -45.91 17.04 -45.62
N SER A 13 -46.20 18.36 -45.66
CA SER A 13 -45.20 19.39 -45.37
C SER A 13 -44.88 19.50 -43.89
N PHE A 14 -43.62 19.69 -43.57
CA PHE A 14 -43.12 20.09 -42.30
C PHE A 14 -42.03 21.16 -42.47
N TYR A 15 -41.73 21.90 -41.42
CA TYR A 15 -40.82 23.03 -41.45
C TYR A 15 -39.63 22.77 -40.56
N VAL A 16 -38.44 23.22 -40.97
CA VAL A 16 -37.19 23.05 -40.22
C VAL A 16 -36.58 24.44 -40.03
N ALA A 17 -36.42 24.82 -38.78
CA ALA A 17 -35.62 25.97 -38.40
C ALA A 17 -34.16 25.52 -38.18
N THR A 18 -33.19 26.17 -38.81
CA THR A 18 -31.78 25.81 -38.71
C THR A 18 -30.93 27.03 -38.40
N GLU A 19 -29.96 26.87 -37.52
CA GLU A 19 -28.98 27.91 -37.16
C GLU A 19 -27.57 27.32 -37.11
N ARG A 20 -26.58 28.15 -37.39
CA ARG A 20 -25.16 27.79 -37.29
C ARG A 20 -24.61 28.27 -35.96
N TYR A 21 -23.86 27.43 -35.30
CA TYR A 21 -23.12 27.81 -34.10
C TYR A 21 -21.66 27.34 -34.20
N VAL A 22 -20.78 27.98 -33.45
CA VAL A 22 -19.37 27.57 -33.35
C VAL A 22 -19.26 26.54 -32.23
N ASP A 23 -18.79 25.37 -32.58
CA ASP A 23 -18.51 24.32 -31.59
C ASP A 23 -17.30 24.74 -30.73
N PRO A 24 -17.48 24.95 -29.41
CA PRO A 24 -16.40 25.44 -28.52
C PRO A 24 -15.21 24.51 -28.41
N LEU A 25 -15.39 23.20 -28.69
CA LEU A 25 -14.33 22.21 -28.66
C LEU A 25 -13.42 22.22 -29.88
N THR A 26 -14.02 22.43 -31.04
CA THR A 26 -13.32 22.24 -32.33
C THR A 26 -13.10 23.56 -33.09
N GLY A 27 -13.71 24.67 -32.66
CA GLY A 27 -13.74 25.93 -33.35
C GLY A 27 -14.48 25.88 -34.71
N LYS A 28 -15.02 24.73 -35.09
CA LYS A 28 -15.71 24.54 -36.39
C LYS A 28 -17.16 24.97 -36.28
N ARG A 29 -17.67 25.53 -37.39
CA ARG A 29 -19.10 25.84 -37.53
C ARG A 29 -19.91 24.56 -37.69
N LYS A 30 -20.89 24.34 -36.80
CA LYS A 30 -21.89 23.25 -36.85
C LYS A 30 -23.28 23.82 -37.05
N ARG A 31 -24.24 22.95 -37.37
CA ARG A 31 -25.66 23.30 -37.54
C ARG A 31 -26.48 22.61 -36.46
N ALA A 32 -27.44 23.35 -35.91
CA ALA A 32 -28.52 22.78 -35.12
C ALA A 32 -29.86 23.05 -35.83
N SER A 33 -30.81 22.16 -35.67
CA SER A 33 -32.14 22.30 -36.28
C SER A 33 -33.25 21.83 -35.35
N VAL A 34 -34.43 22.42 -35.51
CA VAL A 34 -35.68 22.07 -34.83
C VAL A 34 -36.75 21.92 -35.90
N VAL A 35 -37.59 20.89 -35.77
CA VAL A 35 -38.69 20.61 -36.70
C VAL A 35 -39.99 21.14 -36.10
N TYR A 36 -40.84 21.77 -36.92
CA TYR A 36 -42.19 22.18 -36.53
C TYR A 36 -43.17 21.88 -37.64
N HIS A 37 -44.47 21.71 -37.32
CA HIS A 37 -45.44 21.10 -38.27
C HIS A 37 -46.49 22.05 -38.81
N THR A 38 -46.56 23.30 -38.32
CA THR A 38 -47.55 24.30 -38.76
C THR A 38 -46.90 25.59 -39.14
N ASN A 39 -47.22 26.14 -40.31
CA ASN A 39 -46.66 27.40 -40.81
C ASN A 39 -47.39 28.61 -40.22
N THR A 40 -47.42 28.72 -38.91
CA THR A 40 -47.98 29.90 -38.22
C THR A 40 -46.87 30.72 -37.60
N ALA A 41 -47.09 32.07 -37.52
CA ALA A 41 -46.12 32.97 -36.87
C ALA A 41 -45.83 32.55 -35.40
N ARG A 42 -46.79 31.94 -34.71
CA ARG A 42 -46.62 31.44 -33.35
C ARG A 42 -45.71 30.19 -33.31
N ALA A 43 -45.96 29.22 -34.21
CA ALA A 43 -45.13 28.01 -34.29
C ALA A 43 -43.69 28.34 -34.70
N ARG A 44 -43.51 29.29 -35.59
CA ARG A 44 -42.17 29.77 -36.02
C ARG A 44 -41.41 30.41 -34.86
N ARG A 45 -42.03 31.29 -34.10
CA ARG A 45 -41.42 31.90 -32.87
C ARG A 45 -41.08 30.86 -31.80
N GLN A 46 -41.89 29.84 -31.68
CA GLN A 46 -41.62 28.74 -30.71
C GLN A 46 -40.41 27.93 -31.17
N ALA A 47 -40.33 27.55 -32.49
CA ALA A 47 -39.19 26.82 -33.02
C ALA A 47 -37.88 27.64 -32.96
N GLU A 48 -37.99 28.98 -33.10
CA GLU A 48 -36.84 29.89 -32.85
C GLU A 48 -36.32 29.78 -31.41
N ARG A 49 -37.19 29.85 -30.42
CA ARG A 49 -36.80 29.75 -29.01
C ARG A 49 -36.19 28.35 -28.71
N GLU A 50 -36.86 27.29 -29.14
CA GLU A 50 -36.37 25.93 -28.96
C GLU A 50 -35.01 25.69 -29.61
N LEU A 51 -34.75 26.35 -30.76
CA LEU A 51 -33.47 26.27 -31.48
C LEU A 51 -32.36 27.01 -30.72
N VAL A 52 -32.67 28.19 -30.17
CA VAL A 52 -31.73 28.94 -29.32
C VAL A 52 -31.41 28.17 -28.06
N ASP A 53 -32.40 27.68 -27.35
CA ASP A 53 -32.23 26.88 -26.13
C ASP A 53 -31.38 25.62 -26.43
N LYS A 54 -31.65 24.92 -27.53
CA LYS A 54 -30.89 23.76 -27.97
C LYS A 54 -29.44 24.08 -28.28
N ILE A 55 -29.15 25.22 -28.91
CA ILE A 55 -27.79 25.67 -29.20
C ILE A 55 -27.07 26.02 -27.90
N GLU A 56 -27.73 26.72 -26.98
CA GLU A 56 -27.19 27.06 -25.68
C GLU A 56 -26.88 25.80 -24.86
N GLU A 57 -27.77 24.79 -24.87
CA GLU A 57 -27.56 23.50 -24.23
C GLU A 57 -26.35 22.75 -24.84
N LEU A 58 -26.23 22.71 -26.17
CA LEU A 58 -25.13 22.08 -26.87
C LEU A 58 -23.78 22.75 -26.58
N ILE A 59 -23.77 24.09 -26.50
CA ILE A 59 -22.58 24.88 -26.15
C ILE A 59 -22.24 24.68 -24.68
N SER A 60 -23.23 24.79 -23.80
CA SER A 60 -23.07 24.63 -22.36
C SER A 60 -22.58 23.24 -21.97
N LYS A 61 -23.16 22.16 -22.52
CA LYS A 61 -22.68 20.79 -22.31
C LYS A 61 -21.21 20.64 -22.72
N LYS A 62 -20.79 21.23 -23.83
CA LYS A 62 -19.40 21.15 -24.29
C LYS A 62 -18.48 22.10 -23.53
N GLN A 63 -18.92 23.26 -23.12
CA GLN A 63 -18.17 24.16 -22.26
C GLN A 63 -18.01 23.58 -20.84
N GLY A 64 -18.96 22.77 -20.40
CA GLY A 64 -18.84 22.02 -19.12
C GLY A 64 -17.60 21.12 -19.06
N PHE A 65 -17.10 20.62 -20.20
CA PHE A 65 -15.82 19.92 -20.28
C PHE A 65 -14.60 20.84 -20.16
N PHE A 66 -14.77 22.17 -20.31
CA PHE A 66 -13.68 23.16 -20.30
C PHE A 66 -13.84 24.24 -19.23
N LYS A 67 -15.04 24.40 -18.68
CA LYS A 67 -15.18 25.30 -17.51
C LYS A 67 -14.32 24.71 -16.41
N GLY A 68 -13.31 25.46 -16.02
CA GLY A 68 -12.52 25.22 -14.84
C GLY A 68 -13.46 24.91 -13.68
N SER A 69 -12.99 24.07 -12.79
CA SER A 69 -13.71 23.65 -11.60
C SER A 69 -14.31 24.87 -10.89
N SER A 70 -15.50 24.72 -10.35
CA SER A 70 -16.11 25.68 -9.42
C SER A 70 -15.41 25.72 -8.04
N MET A 71 -14.31 24.98 -7.87
CA MET A 71 -13.55 24.96 -6.63
C MET A 71 -12.80 26.27 -6.44
N VAL A 72 -13.11 26.97 -5.36
CA VAL A 72 -12.57 28.29 -5.02
C VAL A 72 -11.68 28.21 -3.77
N THR A 73 -11.99 27.28 -2.87
CA THR A 73 -11.30 27.12 -1.58
C THR A 73 -10.45 25.85 -1.52
N PHE A 74 -9.50 25.83 -0.58
CA PHE A 74 -8.66 24.64 -0.33
C PHE A 74 -9.48 23.45 0.15
N SER A 75 -10.52 23.69 0.97
CA SER A 75 -11.42 22.64 1.45
C SER A 75 -12.14 21.94 0.30
N GLU A 76 -12.69 22.73 -0.65
CA GLU A 76 -13.37 22.18 -1.82
C GLU A 76 -12.43 21.34 -2.70
N LEU A 77 -11.22 21.84 -2.95
CA LEU A 77 -10.20 21.12 -3.72
C LEU A 77 -9.80 19.82 -3.03
N LYS A 78 -9.50 19.89 -1.74
CA LYS A 78 -9.10 18.75 -0.91
C LYS A 78 -10.17 17.66 -0.90
N LYS A 79 -11.44 18.03 -0.68
CA LYS A 79 -12.58 17.11 -0.67
C LYS A 79 -12.80 16.48 -2.03
N SER A 80 -12.83 17.28 -3.09
CA SER A 80 -13.05 16.78 -4.46
C SER A 80 -11.94 15.79 -4.88
N TRP A 81 -10.67 16.10 -4.59
CA TRP A 81 -9.56 15.19 -4.82
C TRP A 81 -9.73 13.89 -4.02
N PHE A 82 -10.05 13.98 -2.73
CA PHE A 82 -10.14 12.81 -1.86
C PHE A 82 -11.27 11.87 -2.28
N ASP A 83 -12.41 12.39 -2.70
CA ASP A 83 -13.56 11.59 -3.14
C ASP A 83 -13.23 10.75 -4.39
N VAL A 84 -12.44 11.27 -5.30
CA VAL A 84 -11.96 10.52 -6.47
C VAL A 84 -10.82 9.57 -6.07
N TRP A 85 -9.82 10.05 -5.35
CA TRP A 85 -8.62 9.28 -5.03
C TRP A 85 -8.93 8.05 -4.15
N LYS A 86 -9.85 8.16 -3.17
CA LYS A 86 -10.19 7.04 -2.28
C LYS A 86 -10.73 5.81 -3.01
N THR A 87 -11.29 5.96 -4.22
CA THR A 87 -11.79 4.85 -5.03
C THR A 87 -10.68 4.05 -5.71
N THR A 88 -9.46 4.58 -5.75
CA THR A 88 -8.32 3.99 -6.48
C THR A 88 -7.32 3.27 -5.58
N VAL A 89 -7.53 3.27 -4.26
CA VAL A 89 -6.56 2.76 -3.30
C VAL A 89 -7.19 1.84 -2.26
N LYS A 90 -6.37 1.01 -1.61
CA LYS A 90 -6.82 0.08 -0.57
C LYS A 90 -7.27 0.82 0.70
N PRO A 91 -8.24 0.26 1.48
CA PRO A 91 -8.81 0.89 2.68
C PRO A 91 -7.77 1.36 3.70
N GLN A 92 -6.69 0.61 3.90
CA GLN A 92 -5.64 0.98 4.86
C GLN A 92 -4.85 2.21 4.41
N THR A 93 -4.69 2.41 3.10
CA THR A 93 -4.08 3.63 2.54
C THR A 93 -5.00 4.84 2.77
N ILE A 94 -6.32 4.64 2.64
CA ILE A 94 -7.32 5.70 2.92
C ILE A 94 -7.22 6.15 4.38
N ARG A 95 -7.24 5.21 5.35
CA ARG A 95 -7.14 5.53 6.78
C ARG A 95 -5.90 6.38 7.11
N ARG A 96 -4.76 6.00 6.52
CA ARG A 96 -3.50 6.74 6.71
C ARG A 96 -3.55 8.13 6.09
N GLU A 97 -4.18 8.28 4.94
CA GLU A 97 -4.26 9.55 4.23
C GLU A 97 -5.23 10.52 4.92
N ILE A 98 -6.31 10.03 5.53
CA ILE A 98 -7.22 10.85 6.36
C ILE A 98 -6.43 11.57 7.46
N LEU A 99 -5.55 10.88 8.18
CA LEU A 99 -4.70 11.51 9.20
C LEU A 99 -3.80 12.62 8.65
N VAL A 100 -3.34 12.48 7.40
CA VAL A 100 -2.55 13.53 6.74
C VAL A 100 -3.44 14.70 6.36
N ILE A 101 -4.64 14.44 5.85
CA ILE A 101 -5.63 15.47 5.48
C ILE A 101 -6.04 16.28 6.70
N ASP A 102 -6.35 15.64 7.83
CA ASP A 102 -6.70 16.31 9.07
C ASP A 102 -5.57 17.24 9.53
N ARG A 103 -4.34 16.76 9.49
CA ARG A 103 -3.15 17.58 9.80
C ARG A 103 -2.92 18.72 8.80
N LEU A 104 -3.28 18.55 7.54
CA LEU A 104 -3.22 19.64 6.55
C LEU A 104 -4.23 20.75 6.87
N SER A 105 -5.41 20.42 7.41
CA SER A 105 -6.39 21.42 7.85
C SER A 105 -5.92 22.26 9.04
N GLU A 106 -5.01 21.72 9.85
CA GLU A 106 -4.35 22.53 10.92
C GLU A 106 -3.30 23.52 10.38
N LEU A 107 -2.74 23.22 9.19
CA LEU A 107 -1.64 23.99 8.59
C LEU A 107 -2.12 25.05 7.61
N ILE A 108 -3.13 24.70 6.85
CA ILE A 108 -3.70 25.52 5.78
C ILE A 108 -5.18 25.64 6.06
N ALA A 109 -5.64 26.88 6.36
CA ALA A 109 -7.04 27.13 6.66
C ALA A 109 -7.93 26.60 5.51
N ASP A 110 -9.00 25.93 5.88
CA ASP A 110 -9.89 25.26 4.93
C ASP A 110 -10.63 26.23 4.00
N ASP A 111 -10.88 27.45 4.44
CA ASP A 111 -11.57 28.55 3.73
C ASP A 111 -10.61 29.41 2.89
N ILE A 112 -9.31 29.15 2.90
CA ILE A 112 -8.36 29.92 2.11
C ILE A 112 -8.66 29.78 0.62
N LEU A 113 -8.68 30.90 -0.09
CA LEU A 113 -8.87 30.92 -1.55
C LEU A 113 -7.65 30.29 -2.22
N LEU A 114 -7.88 29.46 -3.25
CA LEU A 114 -6.82 28.76 -3.97
C LEU A 114 -5.80 29.71 -4.62
N GLU A 115 -6.24 30.87 -5.06
CA GLU A 115 -5.39 31.93 -5.63
C GLU A 115 -4.39 32.53 -4.63
N ASN A 116 -4.69 32.44 -3.32
CA ASN A 116 -3.83 32.94 -2.25
C ASN A 116 -2.82 31.89 -1.75
N ILE A 117 -2.91 30.66 -2.23
CA ILE A 117 -1.98 29.59 -1.84
C ILE A 117 -0.70 29.68 -2.67
N THR A 118 0.29 30.36 -2.09
CA THR A 118 1.61 30.51 -2.72
C THR A 118 2.57 29.40 -2.27
N PRO A 119 3.66 29.14 -3.04
CA PRO A 119 4.72 28.23 -2.61
C PRO A 119 5.34 28.64 -1.25
N LEU A 120 5.45 29.96 -1.01
CA LEU A 120 5.98 30.47 0.26
C LEU A 120 5.06 30.15 1.43
N LEU A 121 3.73 30.30 1.27
CA LEU A 121 2.77 29.90 2.30
C LEU A 121 2.94 28.43 2.66
N ILE A 122 3.00 27.55 1.67
CA ILE A 122 3.16 26.10 1.91
C ILE A 122 4.51 25.81 2.59
N GLN A 123 5.60 26.47 2.16
CA GLN A 123 6.90 26.30 2.79
C GLN A 123 6.86 26.69 4.28
N ASN A 124 6.22 27.81 4.60
CA ASN A 124 6.10 28.29 5.99
C ASN A 124 5.24 27.35 6.83
N CYS A 125 4.08 26.92 6.33
CA CYS A 125 3.22 25.93 7.01
C CYS A 125 3.98 24.63 7.29
N LEU A 126 4.73 24.10 6.32
CA LEU A 126 5.50 22.87 6.52
C LEU A 126 6.65 23.05 7.52
N ASN A 127 7.31 24.21 7.54
CA ASN A 127 8.34 24.52 8.53
C ASN A 127 7.76 24.63 9.95
N GLU A 128 6.63 25.31 10.11
CA GLU A 128 5.91 25.41 11.37
C GLU A 128 5.46 24.04 11.89
N TYR A 129 4.86 23.23 11.03
CA TYR A 129 4.49 21.85 11.35
C TYR A 129 5.68 21.03 11.86
N ARG A 130 6.82 21.12 11.12
CA ARG A 130 8.04 20.41 11.51
C ARG A 130 8.50 20.81 12.90
N GLY A 131 8.48 22.09 13.22
CA GLY A 131 8.81 22.62 14.54
C GLY A 131 7.84 22.16 15.62
N LYS A 132 6.54 22.34 15.41
CA LYS A 132 5.46 22.02 16.35
C LYS A 132 5.43 20.52 16.70
N TYR A 133 5.52 19.65 15.72
CA TYR A 133 5.38 18.20 15.90
C TYR A 133 6.71 17.43 15.89
N LYS A 134 7.84 18.10 15.83
CA LYS A 134 9.18 17.49 15.72
C LYS A 134 9.24 16.38 14.66
N SER A 135 8.55 16.62 13.53
CA SER A 135 8.32 15.61 12.49
C SER A 135 9.60 15.32 11.72
N THR A 136 9.82 14.03 11.41
CA THR A 136 10.97 13.60 10.63
C THR A 136 10.86 14.06 9.18
N HIS A 137 11.99 14.17 8.49
CA HIS A 137 12.02 14.47 7.05
C HIS A 137 11.12 13.54 6.22
N SER A 138 11.08 12.23 6.54
CA SER A 138 10.24 11.27 5.85
C SER A 138 8.75 11.57 6.02
N THR A 139 8.32 11.99 7.22
CA THR A 139 6.94 12.41 7.47
C THR A 139 6.60 13.68 6.68
N MET A 140 7.50 14.65 6.68
CA MET A 140 7.32 15.89 5.91
C MET A 140 7.25 15.64 4.39
N GLN A 141 8.07 14.72 3.87
CA GLN A 141 8.00 14.31 2.47
C GLN A 141 6.65 13.65 2.14
N HIS A 142 6.11 12.84 3.04
CA HIS A 142 4.79 12.23 2.83
C HIS A 142 3.69 13.30 2.77
N ILE A 143 3.68 14.26 3.72
CA ILE A 143 2.72 15.38 3.72
C ILE A 143 2.83 16.20 2.43
N LYS A 144 4.07 16.53 2.00
CA LYS A 144 4.30 17.22 0.73
C LYS A 144 3.78 16.42 -0.46
N CYS A 145 3.95 15.09 -0.45
CA CYS A 145 3.47 14.21 -1.51
C CYS A 145 1.94 14.26 -1.61
N THR A 146 1.24 14.32 -0.48
CA THR A 146 -0.22 14.49 -0.44
C THR A 146 -0.63 15.86 -0.98
N LEU A 147 0.05 16.94 -0.56
CA LEU A 147 -0.19 18.27 -1.13
C LEU A 147 0.02 18.31 -2.65
N ASN A 148 1.08 17.65 -3.16
CA ASN A 148 1.30 17.56 -4.60
C ASN A 148 0.12 16.90 -5.31
N LYS A 149 -0.42 15.79 -4.79
CA LYS A 149 -1.57 15.11 -5.38
C LYS A 149 -2.82 16.00 -5.39
N ILE A 150 -3.08 16.73 -4.30
CA ILE A 150 -4.22 17.65 -4.18
C ILE A 150 -4.08 18.79 -5.21
N PHE A 151 -2.93 19.46 -5.28
CA PHE A 151 -2.74 20.58 -6.19
C PHE A 151 -2.59 20.16 -7.64
N ASP A 152 -2.01 19.00 -7.93
CA ASP A 152 -1.97 18.45 -9.30
C ASP A 152 -3.39 18.14 -9.80
N TYR A 153 -4.27 17.64 -8.92
CA TYR A 153 -5.70 17.49 -9.22
C TYR A 153 -6.35 18.86 -9.50
N GLY A 154 -6.01 19.90 -8.73
CA GLY A 154 -6.47 21.27 -8.99
C GLY A 154 -6.02 21.83 -10.34
N VAL A 155 -4.79 21.54 -10.74
CA VAL A 155 -4.27 21.91 -12.08
C VAL A 155 -5.02 21.16 -13.18
N LEU A 156 -5.23 19.86 -13.01
CA LEU A 156 -5.97 19.01 -13.97
C LEU A 156 -7.40 19.53 -14.20
N HIS A 157 -8.04 20.06 -13.14
CA HIS A 157 -9.40 20.59 -13.17
C HIS A 157 -9.46 22.11 -13.46
N ASN A 158 -8.35 22.74 -13.84
CA ASN A 158 -8.24 24.19 -14.09
C ASN A 158 -8.69 25.08 -12.90
N ALA A 159 -8.61 24.57 -11.67
CA ALA A 159 -8.87 25.34 -10.45
C ALA A 159 -7.70 26.28 -10.11
N ILE A 160 -6.48 25.87 -10.46
CA ILE A 160 -5.25 26.64 -10.27
C ILE A 160 -4.34 26.48 -11.51
N PRO A 161 -3.51 27.48 -11.84
CA PRO A 161 -2.65 27.44 -13.04
C PRO A 161 -1.43 26.52 -12.89
N PHE A 162 -0.95 26.28 -11.67
CA PHE A 162 0.20 25.42 -11.36
C PHE A 162 0.11 24.87 -9.94
N SER A 163 0.86 23.79 -9.67
CA SER A 163 0.92 23.15 -8.35
C SER A 163 1.96 23.84 -7.45
N PRO A 164 1.53 24.66 -6.47
CA PRO A 164 2.44 25.45 -5.65
C PRO A 164 3.34 24.60 -4.75
N SER A 165 2.90 23.42 -4.35
CA SER A 165 3.69 22.49 -3.50
C SER A 165 4.86 21.83 -4.24
N ARG A 166 4.82 21.78 -5.58
CA ARG A 166 5.91 21.19 -6.39
C ARG A 166 7.22 21.98 -6.26
N VAL A 167 7.14 23.28 -6.13
CA VAL A 167 8.28 24.18 -6.02
C VAL A 167 8.96 24.13 -4.63
N VAL A 168 8.19 23.76 -3.60
CA VAL A 168 8.66 23.69 -2.22
C VAL A 168 9.78 22.65 -2.08
N LYS A 169 10.87 23.01 -1.37
CA LYS A 169 12.00 22.12 -1.13
C LYS A 169 12.05 21.73 0.35
N LEU A 170 12.06 20.44 0.63
CA LEU A 170 12.26 19.88 1.97
C LEU A 170 13.66 19.26 2.03
N ASN A 171 14.55 19.86 2.80
CA ASN A 171 15.88 19.33 2.99
C ASN A 171 15.97 18.56 4.31
N ALA A 172 16.59 17.37 4.28
CA ALA A 172 16.94 16.65 5.50
C ALA A 172 18.15 17.35 6.18
N THR A 173 18.07 17.51 7.49
CA THR A 173 19.22 18.02 8.27
C THR A 173 20.35 16.98 8.29
N VAL A 174 21.56 17.42 8.62
CA VAL A 174 22.71 16.52 8.77
C VAL A 174 22.42 15.46 9.86
N GLU A 175 21.78 15.88 10.95
CA GLU A 175 21.39 15.00 12.04
C GLU A 175 20.37 13.95 11.62
N GLU A 176 19.37 14.34 10.82
CA GLU A 176 18.39 13.37 10.27
C GLU A 176 19.05 12.36 9.32
N LYS A 177 20.00 12.79 8.49
CA LYS A 177 20.77 11.90 7.62
C LYS A 177 21.59 10.91 8.45
N ARG A 178 22.28 11.37 9.51
CA ARG A 178 23.01 10.53 10.44
C ARG A 178 22.10 9.58 11.21
N ALA A 179 20.95 10.06 11.70
CA ALA A 179 19.97 9.24 12.37
C ALA A 179 19.35 8.17 11.45
N LYS A 180 19.12 8.50 10.17
CA LYS A 180 18.66 7.53 9.15
C LYS A 180 19.72 6.44 8.93
N LYS A 181 21.00 6.79 8.82
CA LYS A 181 22.11 5.84 8.68
C LYS A 181 22.17 4.89 9.89
N ARG A 182 22.20 5.45 11.11
CA ARG A 182 22.18 4.63 12.35
C ARG A 182 20.98 3.70 12.44
N ARG A 183 19.76 4.17 12.12
CA ARG A 183 18.55 3.32 12.08
C ARG A 183 18.66 2.20 11.06
N LEU A 184 19.34 2.42 9.95
CA LEU A 184 19.59 1.39 8.96
C LEU A 184 20.53 0.32 9.51
N GLU A 185 21.67 0.74 10.09
CA GLU A 185 22.65 -0.14 10.72
C GLU A 185 22.05 -1.00 11.87
N MET A 186 21.12 -0.41 12.65
CA MET A 186 20.41 -1.13 13.71
C MET A 186 19.45 -2.22 13.22
N LYS A 187 19.10 -2.23 11.92
CA LYS A 187 18.20 -3.24 11.34
C LYS A 187 18.93 -4.49 10.85
N PHE A 188 20.21 -4.39 10.57
CA PHE A 188 21.02 -5.51 10.12
C PHE A 188 21.63 -6.20 11.32
N LEU A 189 21.36 -7.49 11.44
CA LEU A 189 21.91 -8.36 12.45
C LEU A 189 23.00 -9.24 11.84
N ASP A 190 24.11 -9.40 12.56
CA ASP A 190 25.14 -10.37 12.21
C ASP A 190 24.79 -11.77 12.69
N GLU A 191 25.60 -12.79 12.36
CA GLU A 191 25.34 -14.19 12.72
C GLU A 191 25.23 -14.40 14.24
N ARG A 192 26.05 -13.72 15.06
CA ARG A 192 26.02 -13.82 16.52
C ARG A 192 24.75 -13.20 17.08
N GLU A 193 24.34 -12.07 16.55
CA GLU A 193 23.13 -11.34 16.92
C GLU A 193 21.88 -12.14 16.57
N VAL A 194 21.85 -12.78 15.38
CA VAL A 194 20.75 -13.66 14.96
C VAL A 194 20.66 -14.88 15.88
N ASN A 195 21.81 -15.50 16.20
CA ASN A 195 21.84 -16.67 17.11
C ASN A 195 21.31 -16.31 18.50
N ALA A 196 21.76 -15.20 19.08
CA ALA A 196 21.25 -14.72 20.37
C ALA A 196 19.75 -14.43 20.33
N LEU A 197 19.27 -13.77 19.27
CA LEU A 197 17.84 -13.48 19.08
C LEU A 197 16.99 -14.76 18.98
N LEU A 198 17.41 -15.74 18.19
CA LEU A 198 16.71 -17.01 18.02
C LEU A 198 16.74 -17.83 19.31
N SER A 199 17.85 -17.85 20.03
CA SER A 199 17.99 -18.53 21.32
C SER A 199 17.01 -17.98 22.37
N GLU A 200 16.86 -16.64 22.44
CA GLU A 200 15.90 -16.01 23.34
C GLU A 200 14.44 -16.25 22.92
N LEU A 201 14.16 -16.31 21.62
CA LEU A 201 12.83 -16.69 21.11
C LEU A 201 12.50 -18.15 21.42
N LYS A 202 13.47 -19.07 21.29
CA LYS A 202 13.33 -20.50 21.62
C LYS A 202 13.04 -20.72 23.11
N GLY A 203 13.53 -19.84 23.99
CA GLY A 203 13.23 -19.86 25.44
C GLY A 203 11.83 -19.35 25.78
N ARG A 204 11.01 -18.86 24.86
CA ARG A 204 9.67 -18.35 25.16
C ARG A 204 8.64 -19.47 25.30
N ARG A 205 7.60 -19.23 26.12
CA ARG A 205 6.53 -20.21 26.38
C ARG A 205 5.81 -20.62 25.08
N ASN A 206 5.45 -19.66 24.23
CA ASN A 206 4.84 -19.95 22.93
C ASN A 206 5.93 -20.06 21.86
N GLN A 207 6.23 -21.29 21.46
CA GLN A 207 7.25 -21.63 20.47
C GLN A 207 6.86 -21.23 19.03
N ASN A 208 5.59 -20.87 18.78
CA ASN A 208 5.17 -20.43 17.46
C ASN A 208 5.89 -19.15 17.03
N TYR A 209 6.34 -18.30 17.98
CA TYR A 209 7.14 -17.11 17.67
C TYR A 209 8.55 -17.45 17.17
N TYR A 210 9.15 -18.50 17.72
CA TYR A 210 10.44 -19.00 17.26
C TYR A 210 10.34 -19.62 15.85
N ASP A 211 9.36 -20.48 15.63
CA ASP A 211 9.16 -21.12 14.33
C ASP A 211 8.71 -20.13 13.26
N LEU A 212 7.94 -19.09 13.62
CA LEU A 212 7.65 -17.96 12.74
C LEU A 212 8.93 -17.20 12.35
N ALA A 213 9.85 -16.99 13.31
CA ALA A 213 11.13 -16.34 13.01
C ALA A 213 11.96 -17.15 12.01
N LEU A 214 12.03 -18.47 12.18
CA LEU A 214 12.69 -19.38 11.22
C LEU A 214 12.02 -19.33 9.84
N PHE A 215 10.69 -19.35 9.80
CA PHE A 215 9.94 -19.23 8.56
C PHE A 215 10.25 -17.91 7.83
N LEU A 216 10.25 -16.78 8.55
CA LEU A 216 10.56 -15.47 7.99
C LEU A 216 12.02 -15.36 7.49
N ILE A 217 12.98 -16.01 8.17
CA ILE A 217 14.38 -16.09 7.70
C ILE A 217 14.45 -16.97 6.45
N GLY A 218 13.74 -18.09 6.40
CA GLY A 218 13.79 -19.02 5.30
C GLY A 218 13.15 -18.50 4.00
N THR A 219 12.10 -17.69 4.11
CA THR A 219 11.32 -17.20 2.97
C THR A 219 11.56 -15.72 2.65
N GLY A 220 11.93 -14.92 3.66
CA GLY A 220 11.99 -13.46 3.52
C GLY A 220 10.62 -12.79 3.30
N CYS A 221 9.50 -13.50 3.47
CA CYS A 221 8.16 -12.94 3.27
C CYS A 221 7.83 -11.83 4.30
N ARG A 222 6.78 -11.07 4.03
CA ARG A 222 6.30 -10.06 4.98
C ARG A 222 5.53 -10.72 6.12
N ILE A 223 5.60 -10.15 7.31
CA ILE A 223 4.87 -10.69 8.48
C ILE A 223 3.37 -10.84 8.22
N GLY A 224 2.73 -9.93 7.47
CA GLY A 224 1.31 -10.04 7.11
C GLY A 224 1.04 -11.20 6.14
N GLU A 225 1.96 -11.55 5.27
CA GLU A 225 1.92 -12.71 4.38
C GLU A 225 2.03 -13.99 5.23
N ALA A 226 3.02 -14.09 6.11
CA ALA A 226 3.18 -15.22 7.02
C ALA A 226 1.98 -15.42 7.97
N SER A 227 1.40 -14.31 8.47
CA SER A 227 0.22 -14.34 9.35
C SER A 227 -1.04 -14.86 8.65
N ALA A 228 -1.08 -14.81 7.33
CA ALA A 228 -2.22 -15.24 6.52
C ALA A 228 -2.17 -16.72 6.13
N LEU A 229 -1.03 -17.40 6.36
CA LEU A 229 -0.84 -18.78 5.91
C LEU A 229 -1.70 -19.78 6.69
N THR A 230 -2.18 -20.76 5.96
CA THR A 230 -2.90 -21.94 6.42
C THR A 230 -2.13 -23.22 6.06
N GLU A 231 -2.54 -24.37 6.57
CA GLU A 231 -1.90 -25.67 6.25
C GLU A 231 -2.04 -25.98 4.74
N SER A 232 -3.12 -25.56 4.08
CA SER A 232 -3.36 -25.77 2.66
C SER A 232 -2.43 -24.98 1.73
N ASP A 233 -1.73 -23.98 2.24
CA ASP A 233 -0.77 -23.20 1.45
C ASP A 233 0.61 -23.88 1.35
N ILE A 234 0.80 -25.03 2.05
CA ILE A 234 2.08 -25.74 2.14
C ILE A 234 1.99 -27.07 1.40
N ASP A 235 2.84 -27.25 0.41
CA ASP A 235 3.10 -28.53 -0.22
C ASP A 235 4.29 -29.23 0.49
N PHE A 236 3.95 -30.19 1.34
CA PHE A 236 4.93 -30.93 2.16
C PHE A 236 5.75 -31.94 1.34
N GLU A 237 5.28 -32.38 0.17
CA GLU A 237 5.98 -33.34 -0.68
C GLU A 237 7.06 -32.64 -1.49
N ASN A 238 6.73 -31.47 -2.06
CA ASN A 238 7.64 -30.71 -2.92
C ASN A 238 8.37 -29.59 -2.19
N HIS A 239 8.17 -29.43 -0.88
CA HIS A 239 8.74 -28.35 -0.06
C HIS A 239 8.42 -26.95 -0.59
N LEU A 240 7.16 -26.70 -0.95
CA LEU A 240 6.72 -25.41 -1.49
C LEU A 240 5.74 -24.69 -0.55
N VAL A 241 5.74 -23.36 -0.61
CA VAL A 241 4.73 -22.51 -0.01
C VAL A 241 4.14 -21.57 -1.04
N THR A 242 2.82 -21.45 -1.06
CA THR A 242 2.10 -20.46 -1.87
C THR A 242 1.83 -19.23 -1.03
N ILE A 243 2.31 -18.08 -1.48
CA ILE A 243 2.13 -16.76 -0.82
C ILE A 243 1.31 -15.90 -1.78
N ASP A 244 0.01 -15.79 -1.56
CA ASP A 244 -0.95 -15.08 -2.42
C ASP A 244 -1.81 -14.06 -1.65
N LYS A 245 -1.75 -14.08 -0.31
CA LYS A 245 -2.60 -13.28 0.57
C LYS A 245 -1.83 -12.66 1.72
N SER A 246 -2.41 -11.68 2.36
CA SER A 246 -1.84 -10.98 3.53
C SER A 246 -2.94 -10.64 4.52
N LEU A 247 -2.70 -10.95 5.80
CA LEU A 247 -3.62 -10.62 6.89
C LEU A 247 -3.56 -9.12 7.21
N GLN A 248 -4.71 -8.49 7.21
CA GLN A 248 -4.90 -7.10 7.63
C GLN A 248 -5.46 -7.09 9.06
N ALA A 249 -4.64 -6.60 9.99
CA ALA A 249 -4.94 -6.60 11.43
C ALA A 249 -4.59 -5.28 12.13
N HIS A 250 -4.12 -4.25 11.38
CA HIS A 250 -3.67 -2.99 11.98
C HIS A 250 -4.87 -2.14 12.39
N ASP A 251 -4.92 -1.74 13.66
CA ASP A 251 -6.01 -0.98 14.27
C ASP A 251 -7.39 -1.66 14.14
N LEU A 252 -7.39 -2.99 14.07
CA LEU A 252 -8.58 -3.81 13.99
C LEU A 252 -8.66 -4.74 15.21
N ARG A 253 -9.87 -5.10 15.61
CA ARG A 253 -10.14 -6.16 16.58
C ARG A 253 -9.97 -7.51 15.89
N VAL A 254 -9.76 -8.58 16.64
CA VAL A 254 -9.51 -9.93 16.10
C VAL A 254 -10.65 -10.43 15.22
N ASP A 255 -11.89 -10.04 15.51
CA ASP A 255 -13.10 -10.35 14.75
C ASP A 255 -13.26 -9.51 13.47
N GLU A 256 -12.49 -8.44 13.34
CA GLU A 256 -12.46 -7.54 12.17
C GLU A 256 -11.30 -7.85 11.21
N TYR A 257 -10.42 -8.80 11.56
CA TYR A 257 -9.30 -9.19 10.70
C TYR A 257 -9.82 -9.75 9.37
N TYR A 258 -9.18 -9.36 8.29
CA TYR A 258 -9.54 -9.83 6.95
C TYR A 258 -8.31 -10.14 6.12
N LEU A 259 -8.48 -11.04 5.16
CA LEU A 259 -7.47 -11.35 4.15
C LEU A 259 -7.61 -10.37 2.98
N ASP A 260 -6.48 -9.86 2.52
CA ASP A 260 -6.37 -9.04 1.31
C ASP A 260 -5.33 -9.68 0.39
N THR A 261 -5.41 -9.39 -0.90
CA THR A 261 -4.35 -9.76 -1.84
C THR A 261 -3.01 -9.18 -1.40
N THR A 262 -1.92 -9.75 -1.84
CA THR A 262 -0.60 -9.19 -1.60
C THR A 262 -0.53 -7.73 -2.08
N LYS A 263 0.43 -6.97 -1.59
CA LYS A 263 0.54 -5.52 -1.87
C LYS A 263 0.77 -5.21 -3.35
N THR A 264 1.30 -6.16 -4.10
CA THR A 264 1.65 -6.05 -5.53
C THR A 264 1.42 -7.39 -6.19
N GLU A 265 1.16 -7.43 -7.49
CA GLU A 265 1.05 -8.67 -8.28
C GLU A 265 2.28 -9.57 -8.13
N ALA A 266 3.48 -9.01 -8.08
CA ALA A 266 4.71 -9.76 -7.80
C ALA A 266 4.83 -10.23 -6.33
N GLY A 267 3.86 -9.93 -5.49
CA GLY A 267 3.73 -10.51 -4.15
C GLY A 267 3.17 -11.92 -4.17
N GLU A 268 2.41 -12.29 -5.21
CA GLU A 268 1.90 -13.63 -5.43
C GLU A 268 3.01 -14.51 -6.00
N ARG A 269 3.39 -15.52 -5.24
CA ARG A 269 4.53 -16.38 -5.61
C ARG A 269 4.47 -17.72 -4.91
N VAL A 270 5.17 -18.69 -5.50
CA VAL A 270 5.46 -19.99 -4.90
C VAL A 270 6.95 -20.04 -4.59
N GLU A 271 7.30 -20.37 -3.36
CA GLU A 271 8.70 -20.47 -2.91
C GLU A 271 9.04 -21.86 -2.45
N GLN A 272 10.26 -22.31 -2.80
CA GLN A 272 10.84 -23.51 -2.26
C GLN A 272 11.39 -23.25 -0.85
N LEU A 273 11.06 -24.15 0.08
CA LEU A 273 11.39 -24.03 1.49
C LEU A 273 12.61 -24.89 1.85
N PRO A 274 13.54 -24.36 2.65
CA PRO A 274 14.59 -25.16 3.28
C PRO A 274 13.99 -26.19 4.25
N GLU A 275 14.69 -27.33 4.44
CA GLU A 275 14.25 -28.41 5.33
C GLU A 275 13.97 -27.93 6.78
N PHE A 276 14.82 -27.06 7.32
CA PHE A 276 14.62 -26.53 8.68
C PHE A 276 13.30 -25.75 8.82
N VAL A 277 12.81 -25.10 7.72
CA VAL A 277 11.50 -24.43 7.69
C VAL A 277 10.39 -25.45 7.65
N MET A 278 10.53 -26.52 6.85
CA MET A 278 9.55 -27.61 6.80
C MET A 278 9.36 -28.26 8.17
N GLN A 279 10.45 -28.51 8.88
CA GLN A 279 10.42 -29.02 10.26
C GLN A 279 9.75 -28.02 11.22
N ALA A 280 10.04 -26.73 11.09
CA ALA A 280 9.38 -25.70 11.89
C ALA A 280 7.86 -25.69 11.66
N LEU A 281 7.41 -25.81 10.41
CA LEU A 281 5.98 -25.88 10.07
C LEU A 281 5.31 -27.13 10.63
N LYS A 282 5.95 -28.30 10.54
CA LYS A 282 5.45 -29.55 11.16
C LYS A 282 5.25 -29.40 12.66
N ARG A 283 6.23 -28.79 13.37
CA ARG A 283 6.09 -28.49 14.82
C ARG A 283 4.94 -27.55 15.14
N VAL A 284 4.75 -26.51 14.32
CA VAL A 284 3.65 -25.55 14.48
C VAL A 284 2.30 -26.26 14.34
N ILE A 285 2.12 -27.07 13.29
CA ILE A 285 0.90 -27.82 13.03
C ILE A 285 0.59 -28.80 14.19
N GLU A 286 1.59 -29.54 14.63
CA GLU A 286 1.43 -30.49 15.74
C GLU A 286 1.03 -29.77 17.04
N ARG A 287 1.68 -28.64 17.37
CA ARG A 287 1.30 -27.84 18.54
C ARG A 287 -0.11 -27.28 18.43
N ASN A 288 -0.48 -26.78 17.26
CA ASN A 288 -1.82 -26.28 17.04
C ASN A 288 -2.88 -27.37 17.22
N LYS A 289 -2.66 -28.57 16.66
CA LYS A 289 -3.55 -29.73 16.82
C LYS A 289 -3.69 -30.12 18.31
N LYS A 290 -2.57 -30.20 19.04
CA LYS A 290 -2.60 -30.50 20.49
C LYS A 290 -3.35 -29.44 21.28
N PHE A 291 -3.17 -28.17 20.92
CA PHE A 291 -3.81 -27.06 21.60
C PHE A 291 -5.31 -26.99 21.29
N ASP A 292 -5.70 -27.22 20.04
CA ASP A 292 -7.11 -27.27 19.63
C ASP A 292 -7.84 -28.41 20.37
N ASN A 293 -7.27 -29.62 20.41
CA ASN A 293 -7.83 -30.76 21.15
C ASN A 293 -7.95 -30.47 22.66
N HIS A 294 -6.95 -29.77 23.25
CA HIS A 294 -7.04 -29.36 24.65
C HIS A 294 -8.20 -28.38 24.87
N MET A 295 -8.38 -27.39 24.01
CA MET A 295 -9.45 -26.39 24.12
C MET A 295 -10.84 -26.96 23.84
N GLU A 296 -10.96 -28.02 23.04
CA GLU A 296 -12.22 -28.76 22.85
C GLU A 296 -12.66 -29.47 24.14
N ASN A 297 -11.68 -30.01 24.90
CA ASN A 297 -11.95 -30.66 26.19
C ASN A 297 -12.10 -29.67 27.36
N PHE A 298 -11.44 -28.53 27.30
CA PHE A 298 -11.43 -27.46 28.31
C PHE A 298 -11.72 -26.09 27.69
N PRO A 299 -12.99 -25.83 27.32
CA PRO A 299 -13.34 -24.58 26.61
C PRO A 299 -12.98 -23.33 27.40
N SER A 300 -12.39 -22.36 26.73
CA SER A 300 -12.08 -21.04 27.26
C SER A 300 -12.80 -19.96 26.47
N GLN A 301 -13.39 -18.98 27.16
CA GLN A 301 -14.05 -17.84 26.51
C GLN A 301 -13.09 -16.94 25.71
N VAL A 302 -11.80 -17.02 26.02
CA VAL A 302 -10.76 -16.20 25.38
C VAL A 302 -10.17 -16.89 24.15
N PHE A 303 -10.26 -18.23 24.08
CA PHE A 303 -9.72 -19.01 22.97
C PHE A 303 -10.56 -18.86 21.71
N ARG A 304 -9.89 -18.63 20.57
CA ARG A 304 -10.51 -18.58 19.25
C ARG A 304 -9.80 -19.56 18.33
N LYS A 305 -10.51 -20.57 17.86
CA LYS A 305 -10.00 -21.48 16.83
C LYS A 305 -9.99 -20.76 15.48
N VAL A 306 -8.83 -20.71 14.84
CA VAL A 306 -8.65 -20.15 13.49
C VAL A 306 -7.78 -21.11 12.67
N ASP A 307 -7.90 -21.08 11.35
CA ASP A 307 -7.17 -21.99 10.46
C ASP A 307 -5.74 -21.52 10.12
N PHE A 308 -5.32 -20.35 10.65
CA PHE A 308 -3.97 -19.85 10.43
C PHE A 308 -2.90 -20.68 11.11
N LEU A 309 -1.74 -20.82 10.48
CA LEU A 309 -0.61 -21.60 11.02
C LEU A 309 -0.01 -20.96 12.27
N PHE A 310 0.41 -19.71 12.20
CA PHE A 310 1.11 -19.05 13.29
C PHE A 310 0.11 -18.39 14.24
N ARG A 311 -0.12 -19.00 15.41
CA ARG A 311 -1.11 -18.56 16.40
C ARG A 311 -0.47 -18.13 17.72
N THR A 312 -1.11 -17.18 18.36
CA THR A 312 -0.83 -16.79 19.75
C THR A 312 -1.32 -17.88 20.71
N GLU A 313 -0.98 -17.75 21.98
CA GLU A 313 -1.48 -18.61 23.08
C GLU A 313 -3.01 -18.53 23.29
N TYR A 314 -3.69 -17.59 22.64
CA TYR A 314 -5.15 -17.42 22.68
C TYR A 314 -5.83 -17.91 21.38
N GLY A 315 -5.10 -18.58 20.50
CA GLY A 315 -5.60 -19.09 19.23
C GLY A 315 -5.71 -18.05 18.11
N ALA A 316 -5.59 -16.75 18.38
CA ALA A 316 -5.59 -15.72 17.36
C ALA A 316 -4.32 -15.76 16.50
N PRO A 317 -4.35 -15.30 15.23
CA PRO A 317 -3.15 -15.26 14.39
C PRO A 317 -2.09 -14.33 14.97
N ILE A 318 -0.82 -14.71 14.85
CA ILE A 318 0.32 -13.84 15.20
C ILE A 318 0.38 -12.71 14.17
N THR A 319 0.17 -11.48 14.61
CA THR A 319 0.21 -10.29 13.77
C THR A 319 1.54 -9.55 13.89
N SER A 320 1.75 -8.54 13.05
CA SER A 320 2.91 -7.65 13.17
C SER A 320 2.96 -6.97 14.55
N HIS A 321 1.81 -6.68 15.16
CA HIS A 321 1.74 -6.06 16.49
C HIS A 321 2.16 -7.05 17.58
N SER A 322 1.51 -8.23 17.64
CA SER A 322 1.82 -9.25 18.68
C SER A 322 3.27 -9.73 18.59
N PHE A 323 3.81 -9.92 17.38
CA PHE A 323 5.20 -10.31 17.23
C PHE A 323 6.16 -9.19 17.65
N ARG A 324 5.84 -7.92 17.36
CA ARG A 324 6.62 -6.76 17.82
C ARG A 324 6.69 -6.67 19.33
N GLU A 325 5.59 -6.96 20.03
CA GLU A 325 5.54 -7.00 21.50
C GLU A 325 6.50 -8.06 22.06
N ILE A 326 6.49 -9.26 21.50
CA ILE A 326 7.41 -10.32 21.90
C ILE A 326 8.86 -9.94 21.61
N LEU A 327 9.15 -9.43 20.42
CA LEU A 327 10.50 -8.96 20.07
C LEU A 327 10.95 -7.80 20.97
N GLY A 328 10.05 -6.90 21.35
CA GLY A 328 10.36 -5.84 22.31
C GLY A 328 10.80 -6.38 23.68
N ARG A 329 10.16 -7.46 24.17
CA ARG A 329 10.57 -8.15 25.38
C ARG A 329 11.91 -8.87 25.21
N VAL A 330 12.14 -9.51 24.06
CA VAL A 330 13.42 -10.17 23.74
C VAL A 330 14.55 -9.15 23.64
N ASN A 331 14.35 -8.03 22.95
CA ASN A 331 15.35 -6.95 22.86
C ASN A 331 15.76 -6.44 24.26
N LYS A 332 14.79 -6.26 25.18
CA LYS A 332 15.09 -5.83 26.56
C LYS A 332 15.92 -6.86 27.31
N VAL A 333 15.62 -8.14 27.17
CA VAL A 333 16.41 -9.23 27.81
C VAL A 333 17.82 -9.24 27.23
N LEU A 334 17.97 -9.13 25.91
CA LEU A 334 19.28 -9.09 25.27
C LEU A 334 20.07 -7.83 25.68
N GLN A 335 19.44 -6.66 25.76
CA GLN A 335 20.11 -5.42 26.22
C GLN A 335 20.74 -5.56 27.62
N VAL A 336 20.14 -6.37 28.50
CA VAL A 336 20.64 -6.58 29.87
C VAL A 336 21.64 -7.71 29.94
N ASN A 337 21.34 -8.85 29.32
CA ASN A 337 22.02 -10.12 29.58
C ASN A 337 22.96 -10.58 28.46
N CYS A 338 22.98 -9.90 27.29
CA CYS A 338 23.70 -10.39 26.11
C CYS A 338 25.20 -10.46 26.33
N GLN A 339 25.79 -9.48 27.03
CA GLN A 339 27.21 -9.47 27.33
C GLN A 339 27.63 -10.66 28.21
N GLU A 340 26.83 -10.98 29.23
CA GLU A 340 27.11 -12.10 30.11
C GLU A 340 26.87 -13.45 29.43
N LYS A 341 25.76 -13.59 28.71
CA LYS A 341 25.30 -14.86 28.13
C LYS A 341 25.96 -15.21 26.79
N TYR A 342 26.25 -14.20 25.97
CA TYR A 342 26.71 -14.39 24.60
C TYR A 342 28.06 -13.71 24.29
N GLY A 343 28.62 -12.94 25.23
CA GLY A 343 29.95 -12.34 25.11
C GLY A 343 30.03 -11.06 24.26
N PHE A 344 28.88 -10.42 23.97
CA PHE A 344 28.84 -9.15 23.23
C PHE A 344 27.69 -8.25 23.69
N GLU A 345 27.81 -6.94 23.43
CA GLU A 345 26.77 -5.97 23.77
C GLU A 345 25.67 -5.94 22.69
N TRP A 346 24.41 -6.05 23.13
CA TRP A 346 23.24 -5.92 22.23
C TRP A 346 22.87 -4.46 22.00
N THR A 347 23.21 -3.92 20.83
CA THR A 347 22.90 -2.55 20.42
C THR A 347 21.75 -2.45 19.43
N LYS A 348 21.16 -3.58 19.05
CA LYS A 348 20.13 -3.68 18.01
C LYS A 348 18.71 -3.55 18.58
N ASN A 349 17.76 -3.37 17.67
CA ASN A 349 16.34 -3.41 17.97
C ASN A 349 15.64 -4.25 16.90
N ALA A 350 15.58 -5.56 17.15
CA ALA A 350 14.94 -6.49 16.25
C ALA A 350 13.42 -6.25 16.19
N ILE A 351 12.89 -6.16 14.98
CA ILE A 351 11.47 -5.98 14.67
C ILE A 351 11.05 -7.04 13.64
N PRO A 352 9.75 -7.30 13.40
CA PRO A 352 9.34 -8.32 12.42
C PRO A 352 10.00 -8.19 11.03
N HIS A 353 10.28 -6.97 10.59
CA HIS A 353 10.95 -6.75 9.30
C HIS A 353 12.46 -7.06 9.31
N SER A 354 13.08 -7.19 10.48
CA SER A 354 14.51 -7.56 10.61
C SER A 354 14.79 -8.94 10.02
N PHE A 355 13.88 -9.91 10.17
CA PHE A 355 14.01 -11.27 9.64
C PHE A 355 14.11 -11.27 8.10
N ARG A 356 13.33 -10.43 7.45
CA ARG A 356 13.44 -10.23 6.00
C ARG A 356 14.76 -9.56 5.60
N HIS A 357 15.28 -8.65 6.42
CA HIS A 357 16.63 -8.09 6.19
C HIS A 357 17.71 -9.16 6.33
N ILE A 358 17.60 -10.06 7.32
CA ILE A 358 18.50 -11.21 7.50
C ILE A 358 18.49 -12.07 6.23
N HIS A 359 17.30 -12.50 5.77
CA HIS A 359 17.13 -13.28 4.54
C HIS A 359 17.84 -12.63 3.33
N ILE A 360 17.55 -11.35 3.08
CA ILE A 360 18.17 -10.62 1.98
C ILE A 360 19.69 -10.53 2.15
N SER A 361 20.19 -10.28 3.38
CA SER A 361 21.62 -10.17 3.64
C SER A 361 22.35 -11.49 3.41
N VAL A 362 21.77 -12.62 3.84
CA VAL A 362 22.30 -13.97 3.60
C VAL A 362 22.44 -14.24 2.11
N LEU A 363 21.38 -13.99 1.34
CA LEU A 363 21.39 -14.22 -0.11
C LEU A 363 22.35 -13.27 -0.86
N ARG A 364 22.47 -12.02 -0.42
CA ARG A 364 23.40 -11.04 -1.03
C ARG A 364 24.87 -11.32 -0.75
N ASN A 365 25.16 -12.02 0.32
CA ASN A 365 26.53 -12.43 0.65
C ASN A 365 27.01 -13.62 -0.21
N ASP A 366 26.12 -14.31 -0.89
CA ASP A 366 26.45 -15.33 -1.88
C ASP A 366 26.49 -14.71 -3.29
N PRO A 367 27.68 -14.55 -3.89
CA PRO A 367 27.83 -13.91 -5.20
C PRO A 367 27.24 -14.74 -6.35
N THR A 368 26.88 -16.00 -6.10
CA THR A 368 26.27 -16.88 -7.10
C THR A 368 24.77 -16.64 -7.26
N ILE A 369 24.13 -15.91 -6.32
CA ILE A 369 22.70 -15.64 -6.35
C ILE A 369 22.44 -14.28 -7.02
N PRO A 370 21.75 -14.25 -8.18
CA PRO A 370 21.46 -13.03 -8.88
C PRO A 370 20.52 -12.11 -8.06
N LEU A 371 20.73 -10.79 -8.12
CA LEU A 371 19.86 -9.81 -7.44
C LEU A 371 18.38 -9.97 -7.82
N LYS A 372 18.10 -10.36 -9.06
CA LYS A 372 16.75 -10.59 -9.54
C LYS A 372 16.03 -11.75 -8.85
N GLU A 373 16.77 -12.80 -8.52
CA GLU A 373 16.28 -13.93 -7.73
C GLU A 373 15.90 -13.46 -6.32
N ILE A 374 16.75 -12.68 -5.68
CA ILE A 374 16.48 -12.11 -4.36
C ILE A 374 15.23 -11.24 -4.42
N GLN A 375 15.08 -10.41 -5.45
CA GLN A 375 13.90 -9.58 -5.65
C GLN A 375 12.63 -10.40 -5.84
N ALA A 376 12.67 -11.46 -6.65
CA ALA A 376 11.55 -12.37 -6.86
C ALA A 376 11.12 -13.04 -5.55
N ARG A 377 12.06 -13.64 -4.80
CA ARG A 377 11.78 -14.28 -3.50
C ARG A 377 11.12 -13.35 -2.50
N VAL A 378 11.57 -12.11 -2.41
CA VAL A 378 11.00 -11.16 -1.46
C VAL A 378 9.80 -10.37 -2.00
N GLY A 379 9.42 -10.55 -3.27
CA GLY A 379 8.33 -9.78 -3.89
C GLY A 379 8.61 -8.26 -3.85
N HIS A 380 9.86 -7.84 -4.16
CA HIS A 380 10.21 -6.44 -4.36
C HIS A 380 10.06 -6.10 -5.84
N VAL A 381 9.09 -5.26 -6.17
CA VAL A 381 8.96 -4.72 -7.52
C VAL A 381 9.45 -3.28 -7.54
N GLN A 382 10.55 -3.05 -8.27
CA GLN A 382 10.71 -1.79 -8.99
C GLN A 382 10.07 -2.01 -10.36
N ALA A 383 9.16 -1.15 -10.75
CA ALA A 383 8.13 -1.33 -11.77
C ALA A 383 8.62 -1.54 -13.22
N GLU A 384 9.90 -1.62 -13.51
CA GLU A 384 10.44 -1.58 -14.89
C GLU A 384 10.85 -2.93 -15.50
N THR A 385 10.66 -4.06 -14.81
CA THR A 385 11.23 -5.34 -15.28
C THR A 385 10.26 -6.53 -15.35
N THR A 386 8.98 -6.34 -15.50
CA THR A 386 7.98 -7.43 -15.48
C THR A 386 7.88 -8.27 -16.77
N ASN A 387 8.64 -7.99 -17.80
CA ASN A 387 8.56 -8.73 -19.06
C ASN A 387 9.70 -9.76 -19.20
N GLY A 388 9.50 -11.00 -18.78
CA GLY A 388 10.36 -12.11 -19.23
C GLY A 388 10.80 -13.17 -18.22
N TYR A 389 10.15 -13.36 -17.08
CA TYR A 389 10.69 -14.17 -15.97
C TYR A 389 10.08 -15.55 -15.69
N THR A 390 9.26 -16.10 -16.55
CA THR A 390 8.55 -17.37 -16.29
C THR A 390 9.41 -18.64 -16.42
N HIS A 391 10.67 -18.57 -16.86
CA HIS A 391 11.47 -19.75 -17.17
C HIS A 391 12.78 -19.93 -16.38
N LEU A 392 13.07 -19.12 -15.36
CA LEU A 392 14.33 -19.19 -14.59
C LEU A 392 14.18 -19.76 -13.17
N LEU A 393 13.01 -20.28 -12.82
CA LEU A 393 12.62 -20.47 -11.42
C LEU A 393 13.21 -21.69 -10.71
N SER A 394 13.52 -22.82 -11.37
CA SER A 394 13.89 -24.04 -10.64
C SER A 394 15.34 -24.09 -10.17
N ALA A 395 16.31 -23.90 -11.04
CA ALA A 395 17.74 -24.02 -10.70
C ALA A 395 18.27 -22.88 -9.80
N SER A 396 17.62 -21.72 -9.82
CA SER A 396 17.99 -20.54 -9.03
C SER A 396 17.44 -20.61 -7.61
N GLN A 397 16.27 -21.23 -7.40
CA GLN A 397 15.69 -21.41 -6.06
C GLN A 397 16.49 -22.40 -5.20
N GLU A 398 17.01 -23.47 -5.78
CA GLU A 398 17.85 -24.44 -5.06
C GLU A 398 19.08 -23.78 -4.41
N LYS A 399 19.80 -22.94 -5.14
CA LYS A 399 20.95 -22.18 -4.61
C LYS A 399 20.55 -21.24 -3.45
N SER A 400 19.40 -20.61 -3.53
CA SER A 400 18.89 -19.75 -2.48
C SER A 400 18.56 -20.54 -1.22
N VAL A 401 17.95 -21.71 -1.36
CA VAL A 401 17.65 -22.62 -0.26
C VAL A 401 18.93 -23.13 0.40
N GLU A 402 19.92 -23.53 -0.39
CA GLU A 402 21.23 -24.00 0.12
C GLU A 402 21.99 -22.90 0.88
N ALA A 403 21.99 -21.66 0.38
CA ALA A 403 22.65 -20.54 1.06
C ALA A 403 22.01 -20.23 2.42
N ILE A 404 20.68 -20.29 2.50
CA ILE A 404 19.96 -20.09 3.74
C ILE A 404 20.16 -21.26 4.72
N SER A 405 20.14 -22.51 4.22
CA SER A 405 20.42 -23.69 5.03
C SER A 405 21.83 -23.64 5.62
N ARG A 406 22.85 -23.36 4.80
CA ARG A 406 24.25 -23.19 5.28
C ARG A 406 24.39 -22.10 6.36
N PHE A 407 23.63 -21.02 6.25
CA PHE A 407 23.63 -19.95 7.27
C PHE A 407 23.08 -20.46 8.62
N ILE A 408 21.96 -21.19 8.61
CA ILE A 408 21.34 -21.77 9.81
C ILE A 408 22.22 -22.88 10.42
N ASP A 409 22.83 -23.72 9.59
CA ASP A 409 23.71 -24.80 10.03
C ASP A 409 24.95 -24.27 10.77
N LYS A 410 25.57 -23.19 10.28
CA LYS A 410 26.67 -22.50 10.98
C LYS A 410 26.32 -22.00 12.37
N MET A 411 25.03 -21.73 12.63
CA MET A 411 24.56 -21.28 13.94
C MET A 411 24.26 -22.45 14.91
N GLY A 412 24.47 -23.71 14.50
CA GLY A 412 24.14 -24.89 15.31
C GLY A 412 22.64 -25.05 15.57
N ALA A 413 21.80 -24.36 14.84
CA ALA A 413 20.35 -24.44 15.03
C ALA A 413 19.76 -25.72 14.43
N SER A 414 20.47 -26.37 13.48
CA SER A 414 20.07 -27.65 12.86
C SER A 414 20.28 -28.85 13.78
N GLU A 415 21.32 -28.89 14.60
CA GLU A 415 21.59 -30.02 15.52
C GLU A 415 20.63 -30.10 16.71
N SER A 416 19.96 -29.01 17.04
CA SER A 416 18.95 -28.97 18.10
C SER A 416 17.53 -29.24 17.60
N LEU A 417 17.35 -29.57 16.32
CA LEU A 417 16.06 -29.77 15.64
C LEU A 417 15.74 -31.27 15.42
N ALA A 418 16.67 -32.20 15.74
CA ALA A 418 16.49 -33.66 15.67
C ALA A 418 15.90 -34.26 17.01
#